data_b111cd3920468e3dc85d00abb9341ed5
#
_entry.id   b111cd3920468e3dc85d00abb9341ed5
#
_cell.length_a   1.000
_cell.length_b   1.000
_cell.length_c   1.000
_cell.angle_alpha   90.00
_cell.angle_beta   90.00
_cell.angle_gamma   90.00
#
_symmetry.space_group_name_H-M   'P 1'
#
loop_
_entity.id
_entity.type
_entity.pdbx_description
1 polymer ?
#
loop_
_entity_poly.entity_id
_entity_poly.type
_entity_poly.pdbx_seq_one_letter_code
_entity_poly.pdbx_strand_id
1 'polypeptide(L)'
;MIVSGKEIKEAQDSLIIEKKEYPEVDFSAEENAGSIIVKTVKVCAEINTASGDIIWKHADGSKWLSQKKPELTETDVIHYNTGDEEPIINRVKTVDGERNFIQNLKAEKVRTAYRGKLFFTWKEDEEIHGLGQAEEGIYNYRGHCQYLYQHNMRIPMPVLVSTEGYGILVDCCSLMTFNDDLKDSYLFLDTVDQIDYYFMGGHTMDEIIHDYRYLTGKAQMLPKWAYGYVQSKEQYYTAKELLEIVRHYRKIGVPLDCVVQDWNTWDPGNWL
;
A
#
# COMPACT_ATOMS: atom_id res chain seq x y z
N MET A 1 13.74 9.97 -1.54
CA MET A 1 13.23 8.87 -2.39
C MET A 1 14.38 7.95 -2.77
N ILE A 2 14.12 6.67 -2.76
CA ILE A 2 15.09 5.63 -3.19
C ILE A 2 14.44 4.87 -4.34
N VAL A 3 15.22 4.62 -5.38
CA VAL A 3 14.78 3.87 -6.55
C VAL A 3 15.73 2.69 -6.76
N SER A 4 15.17 1.49 -6.91
CA SER A 4 15.93 0.29 -7.22
C SER A 4 15.32 -0.43 -8.42
N GLY A 5 16.10 -0.61 -9.47
CA GLY A 5 15.66 -1.22 -10.72
C GLY A 5 16.81 -1.82 -11.51
N LYS A 6 16.49 -2.63 -12.53
CA LYS A 6 17.48 -3.10 -13.52
C LYS A 6 17.91 -1.95 -14.43
N GLU A 7 16.92 -1.16 -14.82
CA GLU A 7 17.09 0.12 -15.51
C GLU A 7 16.24 1.13 -14.73
N ILE A 8 16.86 2.22 -14.31
CA ILE A 8 16.12 3.28 -13.62
C ILE A 8 15.35 4.06 -14.68
N LYS A 9 14.04 3.96 -14.64
CA LYS A 9 13.16 4.78 -15.47
C LYS A 9 12.97 6.14 -14.82
N GLU A 10 12.78 7.18 -15.61
CA GLU A 10 12.34 8.47 -15.10
C GLU A 10 11.08 8.27 -14.24
N ALA A 11 11.02 8.96 -13.12
CA ALA A 11 9.91 8.83 -12.19
C ALA A 11 8.58 9.09 -12.93
N GLN A 12 7.72 8.08 -12.98
CA GLN A 12 6.34 8.27 -13.39
C GLN A 12 5.63 9.13 -12.35
N ASP A 13 4.62 9.89 -12.77
CA ASP A 13 3.78 10.62 -11.82
C ASP A 13 3.18 9.62 -10.80
N SER A 14 3.54 9.79 -9.54
CA SER A 14 3.00 8.99 -8.45
C SER A 14 1.51 9.30 -8.25
N LEU A 15 0.72 8.28 -7.92
CA LEU A 15 -0.69 8.45 -7.56
C LEU A 15 -0.87 8.86 -6.09
N ILE A 16 0.16 8.69 -5.26
CA ILE A 16 0.07 8.92 -3.81
C ILE A 16 0.92 10.09 -3.34
N ILE A 17 1.92 10.52 -4.11
CA ILE A 17 2.78 11.65 -3.78
C ILE A 17 2.22 12.92 -4.41
N GLU A 18 1.61 13.77 -3.59
CA GLU A 18 1.06 15.05 -4.06
C GLU A 18 2.16 16.08 -4.32
N LYS A 19 3.22 16.05 -3.52
CA LYS A 19 4.26 17.06 -3.56
C LYS A 19 5.24 16.81 -4.70
N LYS A 20 5.28 17.73 -5.65
CA LYS A 20 6.16 17.67 -6.83
C LYS A 20 7.46 18.49 -6.68
N GLU A 21 7.46 19.46 -5.79
CA GLU A 21 8.62 20.35 -5.54
C GLU A 21 9.03 20.26 -4.08
N TYR A 22 10.32 20.08 -3.85
CA TYR A 22 10.91 20.00 -2.53
C TYR A 22 11.85 21.20 -2.32
N PRO A 23 11.94 21.75 -1.10
CA PRO A 23 12.95 22.74 -0.80
C PRO A 23 14.35 22.16 -1.01
N GLU A 24 15.28 22.99 -1.39
CA GLU A 24 16.69 22.61 -1.37
C GLU A 24 17.09 22.23 0.06
N VAL A 25 17.77 21.12 0.18
CA VAL A 25 18.26 20.58 1.46
C VAL A 25 19.78 20.44 1.36
N ASP A 26 20.48 21.01 2.31
CA ASP A 26 21.91 20.80 2.44
C ASP A 26 22.20 19.32 2.70
N PHE A 27 23.01 18.73 1.85
CA PHE A 27 23.48 17.37 2.00
C PHE A 27 24.95 17.24 1.59
N SER A 28 25.61 16.25 2.11
CA SER A 28 26.93 15.80 1.63
C SER A 28 26.81 14.39 1.05
N ALA A 29 27.60 14.12 0.00
CA ALA A 29 27.76 12.80 -0.56
C ALA A 29 29.26 12.51 -0.64
N GLU A 30 29.72 11.44 0.02
CA GLU A 30 31.12 11.05 0.07
C GLU A 30 31.25 9.61 -0.40
N GLU A 31 32.19 9.35 -1.28
CA GLU A 31 32.57 8.01 -1.71
C GLU A 31 33.86 7.59 -0.99
N ASN A 32 33.77 6.54 -0.22
CA ASN A 32 34.86 5.91 0.47
C ASN A 32 35.13 4.52 -0.13
N ALA A 33 36.25 3.89 0.26
CA ALA A 33 36.59 2.56 -0.22
C ALA A 33 35.51 1.53 0.15
N GLY A 34 34.55 1.29 -0.76
CA GLY A 34 33.48 0.29 -0.63
C GLY A 34 32.13 0.82 -0.15
N SER A 35 31.97 2.12 0.11
CA SER A 35 30.67 2.70 0.48
C SER A 35 30.47 4.11 -0.09
N ILE A 36 29.20 4.46 -0.30
CA ILE A 36 28.74 5.83 -0.55
C ILE A 36 27.95 6.27 0.67
N ILE A 37 28.32 7.41 1.24
CA ILE A 37 27.63 7.99 2.41
C ILE A 37 26.92 9.25 1.95
N VAL A 38 25.59 9.26 2.06
CA VAL A 38 24.75 10.45 1.82
C VAL A 38 24.22 10.93 3.16
N LYS A 39 24.51 12.17 3.53
CA LYS A 39 24.16 12.71 4.84
C LYS A 39 23.46 14.05 4.72
N THR A 40 22.36 14.19 5.44
CA THR A 40 21.67 15.45 5.72
C THR A 40 21.83 15.81 7.22
N VAL A 41 21.19 16.89 7.66
CA VAL A 41 21.18 17.25 9.09
C VAL A 41 20.47 16.22 9.99
N LYS A 42 19.59 15.38 9.43
CA LYS A 42 18.80 14.40 10.20
C LYS A 42 19.13 12.95 9.88
N VAL A 43 19.35 12.65 8.62
CA VAL A 43 19.44 11.27 8.10
C VAL A 43 20.77 11.04 7.43
N CYS A 44 21.36 9.88 7.67
CA CYS A 44 22.53 9.40 6.97
C CYS A 44 22.22 8.02 6.36
N ALA A 45 22.45 7.87 5.05
CA ALA A 45 22.40 6.61 4.33
C ALA A 45 23.82 6.17 3.97
N GLU A 46 24.23 5.01 4.44
CA GLU A 46 25.51 4.37 4.05
C GLU A 46 25.22 3.19 3.14
N ILE A 47 25.63 3.30 1.88
CA ILE A 47 25.35 2.34 0.82
C ILE A 47 26.63 1.56 0.52
N ASN A 48 26.60 0.25 0.70
CA ASN A 48 27.71 -0.62 0.31
C ASN A 48 27.74 -0.77 -1.22
N THR A 49 28.82 -0.36 -1.86
CA THR A 49 28.92 -0.34 -3.34
C THR A 49 29.05 -1.73 -3.95
N ALA A 50 29.54 -2.72 -3.19
CA ALA A 50 29.68 -4.09 -3.66
C ALA A 50 28.38 -4.90 -3.52
N SER A 51 27.71 -4.82 -2.36
CA SER A 51 26.48 -5.57 -2.11
C SER A 51 25.20 -4.81 -2.49
N GLY A 52 25.22 -3.49 -2.44
CA GLY A 52 24.05 -2.62 -2.60
C GLY A 52 23.17 -2.53 -1.34
N ASP A 53 23.67 -3.02 -0.21
CA ASP A 53 22.99 -2.92 1.08
C ASP A 53 23.03 -1.48 1.59
N ILE A 54 21.99 -1.08 2.34
CA ILE A 54 21.87 0.27 2.91
C ILE A 54 21.80 0.16 4.43
N ILE A 55 22.57 1.00 5.11
CA ILE A 55 22.42 1.22 6.55
C ILE A 55 21.90 2.65 6.75
N TRP A 56 20.71 2.75 7.31
CA TRP A 56 20.10 4.01 7.69
C TRP A 56 20.53 4.38 9.11
N LYS A 57 20.98 5.61 9.28
CA LYS A 57 21.50 6.15 10.53
C LYS A 57 20.95 7.53 10.84
N HIS A 58 20.90 7.85 12.11
CA HIS A 58 20.78 9.22 12.57
C HIS A 58 22.00 10.07 12.16
N ALA A 59 21.88 11.37 12.25
CA ALA A 59 23.00 12.27 11.98
C ALA A 59 24.19 12.10 12.94
N ASP A 60 23.95 11.58 14.15
CA ASP A 60 24.97 11.23 15.15
C ASP A 60 25.69 9.90 14.88
N GLY A 61 25.23 9.14 13.87
CA GLY A 61 25.79 7.87 13.47
C GLY A 61 25.13 6.64 14.12
N SER A 62 24.21 6.80 15.06
CA SER A 62 23.44 5.69 15.62
C SER A 62 22.54 5.06 14.54
N LYS A 63 22.42 3.72 14.56
CA LYS A 63 21.72 2.99 13.51
C LYS A 63 20.22 2.94 13.75
N TRP A 64 19.45 3.24 12.71
CA TRP A 64 18.03 2.93 12.61
C TRP A 64 17.80 1.52 12.05
N LEU A 65 18.10 1.32 10.78
CA LEU A 65 17.71 0.14 10.01
C LEU A 65 18.86 -0.35 9.13
N SER A 66 18.94 -1.65 8.95
CA SER A 66 19.74 -2.27 7.88
C SER A 66 18.80 -2.87 6.83
N GLN A 67 19.08 -2.59 5.57
CA GLN A 67 18.37 -3.13 4.42
C GLN A 67 19.35 -3.88 3.52
N LYS A 68 19.05 -5.12 3.18
CA LYS A 68 19.74 -5.82 2.11
C LYS A 68 19.33 -5.20 0.77
N LYS A 69 20.16 -5.32 -0.23
CA LYS A 69 19.84 -4.96 -1.61
C LYS A 69 18.48 -5.56 -2.01
N PRO A 70 17.58 -4.79 -2.60
CA PRO A 70 16.33 -5.31 -3.12
C PRO A 70 16.55 -6.39 -4.19
N GLU A 71 15.73 -7.42 -4.18
CA GLU A 71 15.71 -8.46 -5.21
C GLU A 71 14.66 -8.14 -6.27
N LEU A 72 15.03 -8.33 -7.55
CA LEU A 72 14.16 -8.21 -8.69
C LEU A 72 14.26 -9.47 -9.56
N THR A 73 13.17 -10.22 -9.64
CA THR A 73 13.06 -11.45 -10.45
C THR A 73 12.12 -11.19 -11.61
N GLU A 74 12.53 -11.49 -12.83
CA GLU A 74 11.70 -11.31 -14.03
C GLU A 74 10.39 -12.09 -13.94
N THR A 75 9.31 -11.47 -14.39
CA THR A 75 7.98 -12.05 -14.52
C THR A 75 7.30 -11.51 -15.77
N ASP A 76 6.41 -12.30 -16.36
CA ASP A 76 5.65 -11.88 -17.53
C ASP A 76 4.34 -11.24 -17.11
N VAL A 77 4.04 -10.09 -17.69
CA VAL A 77 2.71 -9.47 -17.61
C VAL A 77 1.84 -10.07 -18.70
N ILE A 78 0.79 -10.76 -18.28
CA ILE A 78 -0.12 -11.49 -19.16
C ILE A 78 -1.45 -10.74 -19.25
N HIS A 79 -1.89 -10.51 -20.49
CA HIS A 79 -3.24 -10.09 -20.80
C HIS A 79 -4.06 -11.30 -21.23
N TYR A 80 -5.28 -11.41 -20.69
CA TYR A 80 -6.22 -12.46 -21.06
C TYR A 80 -7.32 -11.86 -21.94
N ASN A 81 -7.43 -12.37 -23.18
CA ASN A 81 -8.43 -11.92 -24.15
C ASN A 81 -8.95 -13.10 -24.97
N THR A 82 -9.99 -12.89 -25.76
CA THR A 82 -10.55 -13.92 -26.67
C THR A 82 -9.94 -13.87 -28.06
N GLY A 83 -9.04 -12.90 -28.36
CA GLY A 83 -8.57 -12.59 -29.70
C GLY A 83 -9.74 -12.17 -30.60
N ASP A 84 -9.78 -12.71 -31.80
CA ASP A 84 -10.85 -12.45 -32.79
C ASP A 84 -12.10 -13.33 -32.56
N GLU A 85 -12.12 -14.17 -31.51
CA GLU A 85 -13.23 -15.09 -31.24
C GLU A 85 -14.28 -14.41 -30.35
N GLU A 86 -15.55 -14.74 -30.60
CA GLU A 86 -16.64 -14.32 -29.71
C GLU A 86 -16.47 -14.98 -28.32
N PRO A 87 -16.73 -14.26 -27.21
CA PRO A 87 -16.62 -14.80 -25.87
C PRO A 87 -17.61 -15.96 -25.65
N ILE A 88 -17.10 -17.12 -25.25
CA ILE A 88 -17.93 -18.24 -24.79
C ILE A 88 -18.25 -18.02 -23.31
N ILE A 89 -19.46 -17.58 -23.03
CA ILE A 89 -19.91 -17.23 -21.68
C ILE A 89 -20.56 -18.43 -20.99
N ASN A 90 -19.95 -18.89 -19.90
CA ASN A 90 -20.55 -19.87 -19.00
C ASN A 90 -21.12 -19.18 -17.76
N ARG A 91 -22.35 -19.50 -17.40
CA ARG A 91 -22.96 -19.07 -16.14
C ARG A 91 -22.69 -20.11 -15.07
N VAL A 92 -22.13 -19.67 -13.96
CA VAL A 92 -21.86 -20.50 -12.80
C VAL A 92 -22.60 -19.91 -11.59
N LYS A 93 -23.35 -20.77 -10.90
CA LYS A 93 -24.01 -20.40 -9.66
C LYS A 93 -22.98 -20.42 -8.52
N THR A 94 -22.82 -19.30 -7.84
CA THR A 94 -21.95 -19.14 -6.68
C THR A 94 -22.78 -18.86 -5.43
N VAL A 95 -22.13 -18.77 -4.27
CA VAL A 95 -22.80 -18.41 -3.00
C VAL A 95 -23.44 -17.03 -3.08
N ASP A 96 -22.80 -16.10 -3.83
CA ASP A 96 -23.23 -14.71 -3.98
C ASP A 96 -24.13 -14.48 -5.23
N GLY A 97 -24.65 -15.55 -5.85
CA GLY A 97 -25.49 -15.47 -7.05
C GLY A 97 -24.86 -16.08 -8.30
N GLU A 98 -25.38 -15.72 -9.47
CA GLU A 98 -24.85 -16.20 -10.75
C GLU A 98 -23.75 -15.31 -11.26
N ARG A 99 -22.65 -15.91 -11.72
CA ARG A 99 -21.51 -15.20 -12.33
C ARG A 99 -21.24 -15.72 -13.73
N ASN A 100 -20.87 -14.80 -14.61
CA ASN A 100 -20.44 -15.13 -15.97
C ASN A 100 -18.92 -15.35 -15.99
N PHE A 101 -18.49 -16.46 -16.61
CA PHE A 101 -17.09 -16.73 -16.88
C PHE A 101 -16.88 -16.88 -18.37
N ILE A 102 -15.83 -16.24 -18.89
CA ILE A 102 -15.41 -16.39 -20.27
C ILE A 102 -14.49 -17.62 -20.34
N GLN A 103 -14.87 -18.62 -21.11
CA GLN A 103 -14.18 -19.93 -21.16
C GLN A 103 -12.98 -19.94 -22.13
N ASN A 104 -13.06 -19.18 -23.23
CA ASN A 104 -12.09 -19.19 -24.31
C ASN A 104 -11.05 -18.08 -24.24
N LEU A 105 -10.65 -17.71 -23.00
CA LEU A 105 -9.58 -16.74 -22.81
C LEU A 105 -8.23 -17.33 -23.23
N LYS A 106 -7.47 -16.55 -23.98
CA LYS A 106 -6.08 -16.80 -24.38
C LYS A 106 -5.16 -15.89 -23.59
N ALA A 107 -4.04 -16.44 -23.15
CA ALA A 107 -3.00 -15.69 -22.47
C ALA A 107 -2.05 -15.08 -23.50
N GLU A 108 -1.87 -13.78 -23.48
CA GLU A 108 -0.94 -13.04 -24.31
C GLU A 108 0.07 -12.30 -23.46
N LYS A 109 1.36 -12.53 -23.70
CA LYS A 109 2.42 -11.78 -23.02
C LYS A 109 2.48 -10.36 -23.57
N VAL A 110 2.22 -9.39 -22.72
CA VAL A 110 2.27 -7.95 -23.08
C VAL A 110 3.68 -7.40 -22.93
N ARG A 111 4.34 -7.70 -21.81
CA ARG A 111 5.69 -7.24 -21.49
C ARG A 111 6.34 -8.08 -20.40
N THR A 112 7.62 -7.89 -20.19
CA THR A 112 8.34 -8.36 -19.02
C THR A 112 8.33 -7.28 -17.95
N ALA A 113 8.13 -7.68 -16.70
CA ALA A 113 8.25 -6.86 -15.50
C ALA A 113 9.06 -7.62 -14.44
N TYR A 114 9.02 -7.20 -13.17
CA TYR A 114 9.73 -7.86 -12.09
C TYR A 114 8.82 -8.11 -10.89
N ARG A 115 9.06 -9.20 -10.19
CA ARG A 115 8.66 -9.38 -8.80
C ARG A 115 9.76 -8.81 -7.91
N GLY A 116 9.36 -7.97 -6.97
CA GLY A 116 10.29 -7.28 -6.09
C GLY A 116 10.25 -7.83 -4.66
N LYS A 117 11.40 -7.77 -3.97
CA LYS A 117 11.47 -7.90 -2.52
C LYS A 117 12.32 -6.78 -1.94
N LEU A 118 11.77 -6.05 -0.99
CA LEU A 118 12.44 -5.04 -0.21
C LEU A 118 12.66 -5.58 1.20
N PHE A 119 13.92 -5.86 1.56
CA PHE A 119 14.26 -6.53 2.81
C PHE A 119 14.52 -5.55 3.94
N PHE A 120 14.29 -6.04 5.17
CA PHE A 120 14.53 -5.29 6.40
C PHE A 120 15.26 -6.17 7.41
N THR A 121 16.10 -5.58 8.23
CA THR A 121 16.73 -6.22 9.38
C THR A 121 16.44 -5.39 10.62
N TRP A 122 15.42 -5.80 11.35
CA TRP A 122 14.93 -5.13 12.55
C TRP A 122 15.86 -5.33 13.76
N LYS A 123 15.80 -4.44 14.72
CA LYS A 123 16.35 -4.68 16.05
C LYS A 123 15.45 -5.65 16.84
N GLU A 124 15.98 -6.25 17.91
CA GLU A 124 15.29 -7.29 18.67
C GLU A 124 13.97 -6.80 19.30
N ASP A 125 14.00 -5.63 19.94
CA ASP A 125 12.86 -5.05 20.64
C ASP A 125 12.06 -4.04 19.79
N GLU A 126 12.33 -3.97 18.48
CA GLU A 126 11.68 -3.06 17.57
C GLU A 126 10.28 -3.56 17.22
N GLU A 127 9.29 -2.67 17.29
CA GLU A 127 7.93 -2.94 16.84
C GLU A 127 7.65 -2.24 15.51
N ILE A 128 6.89 -2.91 14.64
CA ILE A 128 6.50 -2.40 13.32
C ILE A 128 4.98 -2.23 13.28
N HIS A 129 4.56 -1.02 12.96
CA HIS A 129 3.16 -0.59 12.89
C HIS A 129 2.80 -0.06 11.50
N GLY A 130 1.52 0.24 11.27
CA GLY A 130 1.05 0.80 10.01
C GLY A 130 0.37 -0.21 9.11
N LEU A 131 0.74 -0.27 7.83
CA LEU A 131 0.23 -1.16 6.79
C LEU A 131 -1.28 -1.02 6.49
N GLY A 132 -1.90 0.04 7.03
CA GLY A 132 -3.32 0.34 6.84
C GLY A 132 -4.23 -0.27 7.90
N GLN A 133 -5.45 -0.57 7.50
CA GLN A 133 -6.47 -1.15 8.38
C GLN A 133 -6.84 -2.55 7.91
N ALA A 134 -6.80 -3.50 8.81
CA ALA A 134 -7.16 -4.90 8.59
C ALA A 134 -8.02 -5.41 9.75
N GLU A 135 -8.80 -6.47 9.49
CA GLU A 135 -9.75 -7.03 10.46
C GLU A 135 -9.11 -7.94 11.50
N GLU A 136 -7.86 -8.37 11.28
CA GLU A 136 -7.15 -9.28 12.17
C GLU A 136 -6.78 -8.66 13.52
N GLY A 137 -6.87 -7.34 13.67
CA GLY A 137 -6.58 -6.64 14.93
C GLY A 137 -5.11 -6.69 15.34
N ILE A 138 -4.20 -6.83 14.37
CA ILE A 138 -2.75 -6.85 14.59
C ILE A 138 -2.26 -5.40 14.62
N TYR A 139 -1.61 -5.00 15.70
CA TYR A 139 -1.01 -3.67 15.84
C TYR A 139 0.50 -3.69 15.65
N ASN A 140 1.19 -4.70 16.18
CA ASN A 140 2.61 -4.93 15.95
C ASN A 140 2.77 -6.08 14.95
N TYR A 141 3.36 -5.79 13.81
CA TYR A 141 3.53 -6.74 12.72
C TYR A 141 4.79 -7.61 12.83
N ARG A 142 5.56 -7.50 13.92
CA ARG A 142 6.71 -8.39 14.13
C ARG A 142 6.25 -9.83 14.31
N GLY A 143 6.82 -10.73 13.51
CA GLY A 143 6.43 -12.14 13.46
C GLY A 143 5.11 -12.42 12.71
N HIS A 144 4.58 -11.45 11.97
CA HIS A 144 3.32 -11.57 11.24
C HIS A 144 3.48 -11.30 9.75
N CYS A 145 2.50 -11.82 8.98
CA CYS A 145 2.37 -11.53 7.55
C CYS A 145 1.07 -10.75 7.31
N GLN A 146 1.09 -9.83 6.34
CA GLN A 146 -0.07 -9.01 6.00
C GLN A 146 -0.20 -8.85 4.49
N TYR A 147 -1.37 -9.17 3.95
CA TYR A 147 -1.71 -8.84 2.56
C TYR A 147 -2.03 -7.34 2.43
N LEU A 148 -1.41 -6.70 1.44
CA LEU A 148 -1.61 -5.29 1.12
C LEU A 148 -2.28 -5.15 -0.25
N TYR A 149 -3.48 -5.70 -0.38
CA TYR A 149 -4.35 -5.46 -1.51
C TYR A 149 -5.79 -5.21 -1.01
N GLN A 150 -6.51 -4.37 -1.73
CA GLN A 150 -7.86 -3.98 -1.36
C GLN A 150 -8.84 -5.12 -1.64
N HIS A 151 -9.44 -5.64 -0.60
CA HIS A 151 -10.63 -6.46 -0.66
C HIS A 151 -11.59 -6.05 0.48
N ASN A 152 -12.70 -6.76 0.63
CA ASN A 152 -13.67 -6.44 1.65
C ASN A 152 -13.05 -6.36 3.05
N MET A 153 -13.44 -5.35 3.83
CA MET A 153 -13.01 -5.08 5.22
C MET A 153 -11.52 -4.71 5.39
N ARG A 154 -10.82 -4.33 4.32
CA ARG A 154 -9.42 -3.91 4.38
C ARG A 154 -9.20 -2.58 3.69
N ILE A 155 -8.29 -1.79 4.24
CA ILE A 155 -7.77 -0.55 3.65
C ILE A 155 -6.25 -0.63 3.73
N PRO A 156 -5.58 -1.29 2.76
CA PRO A 156 -4.14 -1.44 2.79
C PRO A 156 -3.45 -0.11 2.48
N MET A 157 -2.37 0.16 3.20
CA MET A 157 -1.51 1.31 2.98
C MET A 157 -0.05 0.84 3.01
N PRO A 158 0.77 1.10 1.98
CA PRO A 158 2.15 0.64 1.92
C PRO A 158 3.09 1.52 2.76
N VAL A 159 2.68 1.80 3.98
CA VAL A 159 3.42 2.61 4.95
C VAL A 159 3.63 1.80 6.21
N LEU A 160 4.88 1.63 6.60
CA LEU A 160 5.24 1.08 7.89
C LEU A 160 5.93 2.13 8.76
N VAL A 161 5.72 2.05 10.06
CA VAL A 161 6.31 2.93 11.07
C VAL A 161 6.94 2.07 12.15
N SER A 162 8.19 2.37 12.48
CA SER A 162 8.96 1.70 13.51
C SER A 162 8.98 2.50 14.83
N THR A 163 8.97 1.78 15.96
CA THR A 163 9.22 2.37 17.28
C THR A 163 10.62 2.97 17.43
N GLU A 164 11.54 2.63 16.54
CA GLU A 164 12.88 3.23 16.48
C GLU A 164 12.90 4.66 15.90
N GLY A 165 11.74 5.19 15.51
CA GLY A 165 11.62 6.58 15.04
C GLY A 165 11.90 6.75 13.54
N TYR A 166 11.51 5.78 12.72
CA TYR A 166 11.52 5.93 11.27
C TYR A 166 10.27 5.31 10.63
N GLY A 167 10.01 5.69 9.39
CA GLY A 167 8.96 5.11 8.56
C GLY A 167 9.43 4.85 7.14
N ILE A 168 8.73 3.96 6.46
CA ILE A 168 8.94 3.65 5.04
C ILE A 168 7.61 3.71 4.33
N LEU A 169 7.56 4.49 3.24
CA LEU A 169 6.45 4.52 2.30
C LEU A 169 6.91 3.92 0.98
N VAL A 170 6.24 2.87 0.51
CA VAL A 170 6.52 2.28 -0.80
C VAL A 170 5.55 2.86 -1.82
N ASP A 171 6.08 3.52 -2.85
CA ASP A 171 5.31 4.11 -3.94
C ASP A 171 5.09 3.07 -5.04
N CYS A 172 4.05 2.27 -4.86
CA CYS A 172 3.75 1.16 -5.74
C CYS A 172 2.25 0.87 -5.78
N CYS A 173 1.72 0.64 -6.99
CA CYS A 173 0.31 0.29 -7.23
C CYS A 173 0.10 -1.21 -7.45
N SER A 174 1.11 -2.05 -7.26
CA SER A 174 0.99 -3.50 -7.36
C SER A 174 0.46 -4.12 -6.08
N LEU A 175 -0.03 -5.35 -6.17
CA LEU A 175 -0.28 -6.18 -5.00
C LEU A 175 1.02 -6.34 -4.22
N MET A 176 0.94 -6.16 -2.91
CA MET A 176 2.06 -6.35 -1.99
C MET A 176 1.70 -7.30 -0.86
N THR A 177 2.71 -7.92 -0.26
CA THR A 177 2.59 -8.59 1.03
C THR A 177 3.75 -8.18 1.93
N PHE A 178 3.44 -7.87 3.18
CA PHE A 178 4.45 -7.76 4.23
C PHE A 178 4.65 -9.14 4.85
N ASN A 179 5.89 -9.53 5.05
CA ASN A 179 6.26 -10.79 5.66
C ASN A 179 7.34 -10.53 6.71
N ASP A 180 7.11 -10.99 7.92
CA ASP A 180 8.11 -11.04 8.98
C ASP A 180 8.06 -12.45 9.59
N ASP A 181 8.86 -13.35 9.05
CA ASP A 181 8.92 -14.74 9.46
C ASP A 181 10.29 -15.10 10.07
N LEU A 182 10.48 -16.35 10.44
CA LEU A 182 11.72 -16.81 11.09
C LEU A 182 12.97 -16.71 10.19
N LYS A 183 12.81 -16.46 8.90
CA LYS A 183 13.92 -16.42 7.93
C LYS A 183 14.31 -15.00 7.57
N ASP A 184 13.32 -14.23 7.09
CA ASP A 184 13.55 -12.90 6.57
C ASP A 184 12.33 -12.00 6.81
N SER A 185 12.59 -10.69 6.90
CA SER A 185 11.55 -9.65 6.92
C SER A 185 11.62 -8.89 5.62
N TYR A 186 10.49 -8.83 4.87
CA TYR A 186 10.46 -8.15 3.58
C TYR A 186 9.04 -7.71 3.18
N LEU A 187 8.98 -6.71 2.32
CA LEU A 187 7.83 -6.42 1.48
C LEU A 187 8.02 -7.09 0.12
N PHE A 188 7.08 -7.93 -0.27
CA PHE A 188 6.98 -8.50 -1.60
C PHE A 188 6.09 -7.63 -2.47
N LEU A 189 6.50 -7.39 -3.71
CA LEU A 189 5.78 -6.65 -4.74
C LEU A 189 5.58 -7.58 -5.95
N ASP A 190 4.33 -7.81 -6.32
CA ASP A 190 4.01 -8.85 -7.33
C ASP A 190 4.46 -8.46 -8.75
N THR A 191 4.19 -7.21 -9.16
CA THR A 191 4.52 -6.77 -10.52
C THR A 191 4.96 -5.30 -10.51
N VAL A 192 6.24 -5.07 -10.74
CA VAL A 192 6.86 -3.73 -10.76
C VAL A 192 7.85 -3.59 -11.90
N ASP A 193 8.08 -2.38 -12.35
CA ASP A 193 9.21 -2.07 -13.24
C ASP A 193 10.48 -1.75 -12.44
N GLN A 194 10.29 -1.11 -11.29
CA GLN A 194 11.30 -0.74 -10.30
C GLN A 194 10.66 -0.65 -8.92
N ILE A 195 11.46 -0.58 -7.87
CA ILE A 195 10.97 -0.38 -6.50
C ILE A 195 11.28 1.05 -6.10
N ASP A 196 10.23 1.85 -5.89
CA ASP A 196 10.32 3.23 -5.44
C ASP A 196 9.81 3.31 -4.00
N TYR A 197 10.60 3.89 -3.10
CA TYR A 197 10.21 4.07 -1.72
C TYR A 197 10.85 5.30 -1.08
N TYR A 198 10.24 5.76 0.00
CA TYR A 198 10.68 6.90 0.81
C TYR A 198 11.05 6.41 2.20
N PHE A 199 12.24 6.78 2.66
CA PHE A 199 12.64 6.61 4.05
C PHE A 199 12.41 7.95 4.77
N MET A 200 11.64 7.91 5.85
CA MET A 200 11.29 9.04 6.70
C MET A 200 11.96 8.84 8.06
N GLY A 201 12.92 9.70 8.40
CA GLY A 201 13.64 9.63 9.68
C GLY A 201 13.16 10.71 10.63
N GLY A 202 12.72 10.30 11.82
CA GLY A 202 12.27 11.17 12.90
C GLY A 202 12.76 10.69 14.27
N HIS A 203 12.17 11.19 15.35
CA HIS A 203 12.37 10.70 16.70
C HIS A 203 11.07 10.17 17.32
N THR A 204 9.94 10.56 16.76
CA THR A 204 8.62 10.20 17.23
C THR A 204 7.74 9.75 16.07
N MET A 205 6.69 8.98 16.36
CA MET A 205 5.69 8.60 15.35
C MET A 205 4.97 9.81 14.76
N ASP A 206 4.75 10.87 15.55
CA ASP A 206 4.11 12.11 15.08
C ASP A 206 4.95 12.80 14.01
N GLU A 207 6.29 12.84 14.16
CA GLU A 207 7.19 13.39 13.14
C GLU A 207 7.15 12.58 11.85
N ILE A 208 7.08 11.25 11.93
CA ILE A 208 6.99 10.38 10.77
C ILE A 208 5.66 10.56 10.05
N ILE A 209 4.55 10.64 10.80
CA ILE A 209 3.23 10.92 10.23
C ILE A 209 3.18 12.32 9.62
N HIS A 210 3.85 13.31 10.22
CA HIS A 210 4.01 14.64 9.62
C HIS A 210 4.73 14.54 8.26
N ASP A 211 5.85 13.83 8.18
CA ASP A 211 6.62 13.67 6.93
C ASP A 211 5.82 12.88 5.89
N TYR A 212 5.12 11.84 6.31
CA TYR A 212 4.17 11.13 5.45
C TYR A 212 3.12 12.08 4.86
N ARG A 213 2.50 12.92 5.69
CA ARG A 213 1.50 13.92 5.25
C ARG A 213 2.12 15.04 4.42
N TYR A 214 3.41 15.34 4.63
CA TYR A 214 4.16 16.25 3.78
C TYR A 214 4.33 15.73 2.36
N LEU A 215 4.50 14.42 2.18
CA LEU A 215 4.59 13.75 0.88
C LEU A 215 3.21 13.62 0.22
N THR A 216 2.23 13.11 0.95
CA THR A 216 0.93 12.66 0.41
C THR A 216 -0.18 13.70 0.50
N GLY A 217 0.11 14.92 0.96
CA GLY A 217 -0.87 15.98 1.18
C GLY A 217 -1.63 15.85 2.51
N LYS A 218 -2.44 16.83 2.84
CA LYS A 218 -3.18 16.91 4.11
C LYS A 218 -4.44 16.06 4.09
N ALA A 219 -4.73 15.37 5.19
CA ALA A 219 -6.03 14.73 5.38
C ALA A 219 -7.14 15.80 5.42
N GLN A 220 -8.22 15.56 4.68
CA GLN A 220 -9.39 16.43 4.73
C GLN A 220 -10.19 16.18 5.99
N MET A 221 -10.64 17.25 6.65
CA MET A 221 -11.59 17.16 7.75
C MET A 221 -12.95 16.76 7.17
N LEU A 222 -13.46 15.61 7.57
CA LEU A 222 -14.79 15.18 7.17
C LEU A 222 -15.88 16.03 7.85
N PRO A 223 -17.06 16.17 7.23
CA PRO A 223 -18.18 16.84 7.86
C PRO A 223 -18.67 16.04 9.08
N LYS A 224 -19.29 16.75 10.04
CA LYS A 224 -19.70 16.15 11.34
C LYS A 224 -20.57 14.89 11.18
N TRP A 225 -21.46 14.86 10.20
CA TRP A 225 -22.34 13.70 9.96
C TRP A 225 -21.58 12.42 9.58
N ALA A 226 -20.37 12.53 9.01
CA ALA A 226 -19.58 11.36 8.64
C ALA A 226 -19.05 10.58 9.88
N TYR A 227 -19.08 11.20 11.05
CA TYR A 227 -18.72 10.59 12.34
C TYR A 227 -19.94 10.08 13.11
N GLY A 228 -21.13 10.19 12.54
CA GLY A 228 -22.38 9.73 13.13
C GLY A 228 -22.74 8.31 12.73
N TYR A 229 -23.99 7.94 12.94
CA TYR A 229 -24.47 6.61 12.62
C TYR A 229 -24.80 6.46 11.13
N VAL A 230 -24.16 5.49 10.50
CA VAL A 230 -24.35 5.11 9.10
C VAL A 230 -25.07 3.76 9.06
N GLN A 231 -26.35 3.77 8.64
CA GLN A 231 -27.12 2.54 8.45
C GLN A 231 -26.81 1.97 7.08
N SER A 232 -26.27 0.78 7.04
CA SER A 232 -26.00 0.02 5.80
C SER A 232 -26.75 -1.29 5.77
N LYS A 233 -27.14 -1.73 4.60
CA LYS A 233 -27.69 -3.04 4.29
C LYS A 233 -27.33 -3.38 2.86
N GLU A 234 -27.03 -4.64 2.60
CA GLU A 234 -26.67 -5.15 1.27
C GLU A 234 -27.64 -4.70 0.17
N GLN A 235 -28.94 -4.66 0.48
CA GLN A 235 -29.99 -4.22 -0.45
C GLN A 235 -31.22 -3.70 0.30
N TYR A 236 -31.76 -2.57 -0.20
CA TYR A 236 -33.15 -2.15 0.00
C TYR A 236 -33.88 -2.32 -1.34
N TYR A 237 -34.91 -3.14 -1.39
CA TYR A 237 -35.57 -3.51 -2.66
C TYR A 237 -36.31 -2.36 -3.34
N THR A 238 -36.73 -1.36 -2.56
CA THR A 238 -37.48 -0.21 -3.08
C THR A 238 -37.10 1.09 -2.38
N ALA A 239 -37.23 2.22 -3.07
CA ALA A 239 -37.06 3.53 -2.45
C ALA A 239 -38.05 3.75 -1.29
N LYS A 240 -39.25 3.13 -1.34
CA LYS A 240 -40.24 3.17 -0.27
C LYS A 240 -39.72 2.51 1.00
N GLU A 241 -39.15 1.29 0.88
CA GLU A 241 -38.56 0.56 2.00
C GLU A 241 -37.44 1.39 2.66
N LEU A 242 -36.51 1.93 1.87
CA LEU A 242 -35.44 2.77 2.37
C LEU A 242 -35.94 3.99 3.15
N LEU A 243 -36.92 4.69 2.59
CA LEU A 243 -37.56 5.85 3.24
C LEU A 243 -38.30 5.46 4.54
N GLU A 244 -38.95 4.29 4.57
CA GLU A 244 -39.63 3.78 5.77
C GLU A 244 -38.61 3.48 6.90
N ILE A 245 -37.43 2.91 6.58
CA ILE A 245 -36.35 2.71 7.54
C ILE A 245 -35.86 4.05 8.12
N VAL A 246 -35.58 5.03 7.29
CA VAL A 246 -35.17 6.37 7.74
C VAL A 246 -36.21 7.00 8.65
N ARG A 247 -37.51 6.95 8.26
CA ARG A 247 -38.61 7.48 9.07
C ARG A 247 -38.76 6.73 10.38
N HIS A 248 -38.54 5.42 10.39
CA HIS A 248 -38.59 4.60 11.60
C HIS A 248 -37.52 5.04 12.61
N TYR A 249 -36.27 5.18 12.18
CA TYR A 249 -35.20 5.70 13.06
C TYR A 249 -35.56 7.06 13.68
N ARG A 250 -36.11 7.99 12.86
CA ARG A 250 -36.54 9.29 13.36
C ARG A 250 -37.72 9.17 14.35
N LYS A 251 -38.68 8.27 14.10
CA LYS A 251 -39.85 8.05 14.97
C LYS A 251 -39.44 7.49 16.35
N ILE A 252 -38.51 6.59 16.39
CA ILE A 252 -38.05 5.97 17.67
C ILE A 252 -36.95 6.78 18.38
N GLY A 253 -36.54 7.93 17.81
CA GLY A 253 -35.55 8.82 18.41
C GLY A 253 -34.10 8.32 18.35
N VAL A 254 -33.79 7.32 17.51
CA VAL A 254 -32.42 6.85 17.30
C VAL A 254 -31.76 7.74 16.26
N PRO A 255 -30.59 8.35 16.56
CA PRO A 255 -29.85 9.16 15.61
C PRO A 255 -29.50 8.37 14.35
N LEU A 256 -29.62 9.02 13.21
CA LEU A 256 -29.23 8.48 11.89
C LEU A 256 -28.70 9.63 11.05
N ASP A 257 -27.46 9.54 10.61
CA ASP A 257 -26.74 10.56 9.87
C ASP A 257 -26.63 10.22 8.37
N CYS A 258 -26.50 8.94 8.05
CA CYS A 258 -26.40 8.48 6.67
C CYS A 258 -27.09 7.12 6.49
N VAL A 259 -27.56 6.85 5.29
CA VAL A 259 -28.03 5.53 4.86
C VAL A 259 -27.30 5.14 3.58
N VAL A 260 -26.85 3.89 3.52
CA VAL A 260 -26.14 3.34 2.37
C VAL A 260 -27.04 2.38 1.61
N GLN A 261 -27.23 2.65 0.32
CA GLN A 261 -27.76 1.73 -0.66
C GLN A 261 -26.56 1.01 -1.29
N ASP A 262 -26.38 -0.25 -0.94
CA ASP A 262 -25.14 -0.99 -1.22
C ASP A 262 -25.19 -1.72 -2.58
N TRP A 263 -24.19 -2.49 -2.84
CA TRP A 263 -23.77 -3.08 -4.11
C TRP A 263 -24.84 -3.89 -4.84
N ASN A 264 -25.73 -4.60 -4.13
CA ASN A 264 -26.71 -5.49 -4.76
C ASN A 264 -27.84 -4.73 -5.53
N THR A 265 -27.74 -3.41 -5.61
CA THR A 265 -28.60 -2.56 -6.45
C THR A 265 -27.96 -2.13 -7.76
N TRP A 266 -26.70 -2.50 -7.96
CA TRP A 266 -26.00 -2.23 -9.22
C TRP A 266 -26.53 -3.14 -10.32
N ASP A 267 -26.53 -2.63 -11.56
CA ASP A 267 -26.99 -3.42 -12.70
C ASP A 267 -26.20 -4.73 -12.82
N PRO A 268 -26.88 -5.86 -13.06
CA PRO A 268 -26.19 -7.13 -13.31
C PRO A 268 -25.21 -6.99 -14.48
N GLY A 269 -23.94 -7.25 -14.22
CA GLY A 269 -22.84 -7.13 -15.19
C GLY A 269 -21.93 -5.92 -15.02
N ASN A 270 -22.26 -4.97 -14.16
CA ASN A 270 -21.38 -3.83 -13.81
C ASN A 270 -20.38 -4.14 -12.69
N TRP A 271 -19.98 -5.39 -12.61
CA TRP A 271 -19.05 -5.89 -11.59
C TRP A 271 -17.58 -5.95 -12.04
N LEU A 272 -17.33 -5.51 -13.27
CA LEU A 272 -16.00 -5.59 -13.92
C LEU A 272 -15.41 -4.21 -14.14
#